data_4398dda1cdb50115af670b522abecf8d
#
_entry.id   4398dda1cdb50115af670b522abecf8d
#
_cell.length_a   1.000
_cell.length_b   1.000
_cell.length_c   1.000
_cell.angle_alpha   90.00
_cell.angle_beta   90.00
_cell.angle_gamma   90.00
#
_symmetry.space_group_name_H-M   'P 1'
#
loop_
_entity.id
_entity.type
_entity.pdbx_description
1 polymer ?
#
loop_
_entity_poly.entity_id
_entity_poly.type
_entity_poly.pdbx_seq_one_letter_code
_entity_poly.pdbx_strand_id
1 'polypeptide(L)'
;MNNAEIDIIPQIMNEDFVFTIPTHPEVFKGTKGFEEEVTGLHGAFPDVHLDVHHKWCFDDLILGLWTGTGTHIGDKPLSTPKGPLPATGNSFVIQGVSWIRADGVLLRENLANEDTLKIIHDLGVKDCTKIYSNAAASLASARQFPTQSTQKTTSQNQFATNFKFNHPLLLNEGETESQYENFMATYWNAFENVEMNITESKREGVVNAYRWTFEADHVRAFFGIPATHKRIRHQGVTVWINNSQGSAEKVYFNENLIVLMGQMES
;
A
#
# COMPACT_ATOMS: atom_id res chain seq x y z
N MET A 1 -15.92 -10.69 -2.14
CA MET A 1 -15.34 -10.34 -0.82
C MET A 1 -16.44 -9.95 0.18
N ASN A 2 -17.20 -8.87 -0.03
CA ASN A 2 -18.13 -8.32 0.98
C ASN A 2 -19.22 -9.26 1.52
N ASN A 3 -19.67 -10.24 0.73
CA ASN A 3 -20.76 -11.15 1.12
C ASN A 3 -20.26 -12.59 1.38
N ALA A 4 -18.96 -12.84 1.40
CA ALA A 4 -18.35 -14.15 1.47
C ALA A 4 -18.92 -15.15 0.43
N GLU A 5 -19.29 -14.66 -0.77
CA GLU A 5 -19.83 -15.48 -1.87
C GLU A 5 -18.72 -16.31 -2.50
N ILE A 6 -18.31 -17.39 -1.85
CA ILE A 6 -17.22 -18.26 -2.30
C ILE A 6 -17.58 -19.07 -3.55
N ASP A 7 -18.85 -19.35 -3.79
CA ASP A 7 -19.32 -20.13 -4.95
C ASP A 7 -19.07 -19.45 -6.32
N ILE A 8 -18.85 -18.13 -6.32
CA ILE A 8 -18.51 -17.39 -7.54
C ILE A 8 -17.03 -17.51 -7.91
N ILE A 9 -16.15 -17.81 -6.95
CA ILE A 9 -14.69 -17.81 -7.14
C ILE A 9 -14.27 -18.68 -8.33
N PRO A 10 -14.70 -19.94 -8.48
CA PRO A 10 -14.32 -20.75 -9.63
C PRO A 10 -14.86 -20.25 -10.97
N GLN A 11 -15.84 -19.36 -10.95
CA GLN A 11 -16.45 -18.81 -12.18
C GLN A 11 -15.70 -17.58 -12.70
N ILE A 12 -14.95 -16.90 -11.83
CA ILE A 12 -14.27 -15.63 -12.17
C ILE A 12 -12.75 -15.72 -12.06
N MET A 13 -12.20 -16.81 -11.52
CA MET A 13 -10.76 -16.99 -11.32
C MET A 13 -10.23 -18.22 -12.05
N ASN A 14 -9.00 -18.10 -12.51
CA ASN A 14 -8.25 -19.22 -13.10
C ASN A 14 -7.88 -20.24 -12.01
N GLU A 15 -7.72 -21.52 -12.37
CA GLU A 15 -7.30 -22.57 -11.43
C GLU A 15 -5.91 -22.30 -10.83
N ASP A 16 -5.03 -21.60 -11.57
CA ASP A 16 -3.68 -21.19 -11.15
C ASP A 16 -3.61 -19.74 -10.62
N PHE A 17 -4.77 -19.16 -10.24
CA PHE A 17 -4.86 -17.82 -9.69
C PHE A 17 -3.87 -17.61 -8.53
N VAL A 18 -3.22 -16.44 -8.50
CA VAL A 18 -2.26 -16.06 -7.45
C VAL A 18 -2.76 -14.81 -6.73
N PHE A 19 -2.92 -14.90 -5.43
CA PHE A 19 -3.25 -13.77 -4.58
C PHE A 19 -2.10 -13.46 -3.62
N THR A 20 -1.65 -12.21 -3.63
CA THR A 20 -0.60 -11.71 -2.75
C THR A 20 -1.13 -10.54 -1.95
N ILE A 21 -0.98 -10.59 -0.63
CA ILE A 21 -1.39 -9.54 0.30
C ILE A 21 -0.33 -9.38 1.41
N PRO A 22 -0.02 -8.15 1.86
CA PRO A 22 1.07 -7.89 2.82
C PRO A 22 0.88 -8.52 4.20
N THR A 23 -0.35 -8.77 4.61
CA THR A 23 -0.67 -9.42 5.89
C THR A 23 -0.20 -10.88 5.96
N HIS A 24 -0.02 -11.52 4.80
CA HIS A 24 0.43 -12.91 4.73
C HIS A 24 1.84 -13.03 4.15
N PRO A 25 2.72 -13.84 4.77
CA PRO A 25 4.08 -14.08 4.28
C PRO A 25 4.11 -14.96 3.03
N GLU A 26 3.07 -15.76 2.82
CA GLU A 26 2.94 -16.67 1.68
C GLU A 26 1.84 -16.21 0.73
N VAL A 27 1.99 -16.57 -0.54
CA VAL A 27 0.96 -16.30 -1.56
C VAL A 27 -0.14 -17.37 -1.51
N PHE A 28 -1.38 -16.95 -1.66
CA PHE A 28 -2.49 -17.87 -1.85
C PHE A 28 -2.55 -18.33 -3.31
N LYS A 29 -2.68 -19.63 -3.52
CA LYS A 29 -2.67 -20.22 -4.87
C LYS A 29 -3.97 -20.93 -5.19
N GLY A 30 -4.44 -20.69 -6.42
CA GLY A 30 -5.66 -21.28 -6.95
C GLY A 30 -6.93 -20.72 -6.30
N THR A 31 -8.05 -21.16 -6.81
CA THR A 31 -9.38 -20.80 -6.28
C THR A 31 -9.52 -21.15 -4.82
N LYS A 32 -9.03 -22.34 -4.43
CA LYS A 32 -9.10 -22.84 -3.06
C LYS A 32 -8.30 -21.96 -2.08
N GLY A 33 -7.10 -21.53 -2.44
CA GLY A 33 -6.31 -20.63 -1.60
C GLY A 33 -7.02 -19.29 -1.39
N PHE A 34 -7.68 -18.75 -2.42
CA PHE A 34 -8.44 -17.53 -2.30
C PHE A 34 -9.74 -17.73 -1.46
N GLU A 35 -10.41 -18.88 -1.56
CA GLU A 35 -11.53 -19.25 -0.69
C GLU A 35 -11.12 -19.29 0.79
N GLU A 36 -9.92 -19.85 1.08
CA GLU A 36 -9.35 -19.88 2.43
C GLU A 36 -9.10 -18.46 2.96
N GLU A 37 -8.56 -17.57 2.13
CA GLU A 37 -8.36 -16.15 2.49
C GLU A 37 -9.69 -15.44 2.78
N VAL A 38 -10.68 -15.53 1.89
CA VAL A 38 -12.00 -14.92 2.08
C VAL A 38 -12.66 -15.44 3.36
N THR A 39 -12.60 -16.75 3.59
CA THR A 39 -13.16 -17.39 4.79
C THR A 39 -12.41 -16.98 6.06
N GLY A 40 -11.09 -16.85 5.98
CA GLY A 40 -10.24 -16.39 7.08
C GLY A 40 -10.55 -14.95 7.46
N LEU A 41 -10.62 -14.07 6.46
CA LEU A 41 -10.91 -12.65 6.63
C LEU A 41 -12.30 -12.43 7.28
N HIS A 42 -13.35 -13.09 6.78
CA HIS A 42 -14.69 -13.03 7.39
C HIS A 42 -14.74 -13.69 8.76
N GLY A 43 -13.90 -14.71 9.00
CA GLY A 43 -13.78 -15.35 10.31
C GLY A 43 -13.18 -14.41 11.36
N ALA A 44 -12.28 -13.50 10.98
CA ALA A 44 -11.70 -12.49 11.85
C ALA A 44 -12.57 -11.22 11.94
N PHE A 45 -13.15 -10.81 10.81
CA PHE A 45 -13.95 -9.59 10.64
C PHE A 45 -15.30 -9.92 9.98
N PRO A 46 -16.33 -10.33 10.77
CA PRO A 46 -17.63 -10.72 10.20
C PRO A 46 -18.34 -9.62 9.41
N ASP A 47 -17.99 -8.35 9.70
CA ASP A 47 -18.54 -7.14 9.09
C ASP A 47 -17.59 -6.51 8.07
N VAL A 48 -16.56 -7.23 7.60
CA VAL A 48 -15.60 -6.69 6.65
C VAL A 48 -16.30 -6.18 5.40
N HIS A 49 -15.92 -4.97 5.00
CA HIS A 49 -16.47 -4.32 3.80
C HIS A 49 -15.36 -3.64 3.02
N LEU A 50 -15.33 -3.87 1.70
CA LEU A 50 -14.45 -3.20 0.75
C LEU A 50 -15.28 -2.31 -0.16
N ASP A 51 -14.97 -1.02 -0.16
CA ASP A 51 -15.58 -0.02 -1.04
C ASP A 51 -14.58 0.42 -2.11
N VAL A 52 -14.87 0.13 -3.37
CA VAL A 52 -14.00 0.45 -4.50
C VAL A 52 -14.37 1.83 -5.04
N HIS A 53 -13.49 2.81 -4.81
CA HIS A 53 -13.71 4.20 -5.20
C HIS A 53 -13.37 4.47 -6.66
N HIS A 54 -12.29 3.85 -7.14
CA HIS A 54 -11.81 4.02 -8.51
C HIS A 54 -11.41 2.69 -9.11
N LYS A 55 -11.74 2.50 -10.37
CA LYS A 55 -11.35 1.33 -11.16
C LYS A 55 -10.91 1.77 -12.55
N TRP A 56 -9.71 1.36 -12.95
CA TRP A 56 -9.20 1.56 -14.30
C TRP A 56 -8.91 0.19 -14.92
N CYS A 57 -9.30 0.02 -16.19
CA CYS A 57 -9.11 -1.20 -16.94
C CYS A 57 -8.11 -0.91 -18.06
N PHE A 58 -6.94 -1.52 -18.00
CA PHE A 58 -5.95 -1.55 -19.06
C PHE A 58 -6.05 -2.94 -19.71
N ASP A 59 -5.69 -3.15 -20.93
CA ASP A 59 -5.85 -4.42 -21.67
C ASP A 59 -6.04 -5.70 -20.83
N ASP A 60 -4.99 -6.12 -20.12
CA ASP A 60 -4.94 -7.32 -19.29
C ASP A 60 -4.96 -7.03 -17.78
N LEU A 61 -5.04 -5.74 -17.39
CA LEU A 61 -4.90 -5.29 -16.01
C LEU A 61 -6.10 -4.48 -15.55
N ILE A 62 -6.56 -4.75 -14.35
CA ILE A 62 -7.52 -3.95 -13.60
C ILE A 62 -6.81 -3.36 -12.38
N LEU A 63 -6.82 -2.05 -12.26
CA LEU A 63 -6.33 -1.34 -11.10
C LEU A 63 -7.51 -0.85 -10.28
N GLY A 64 -7.60 -1.21 -9.01
CA GLY A 64 -8.65 -0.80 -8.09
C GLY A 64 -8.09 -0.04 -6.89
N LEU A 65 -8.62 1.16 -6.62
CA LEU A 65 -8.42 1.86 -5.34
C LEU A 65 -9.64 1.61 -4.45
N TRP A 66 -9.41 1.19 -3.21
CA TRP A 66 -10.49 0.82 -2.32
C TRP A 66 -10.20 1.23 -0.86
N THR A 67 -11.26 1.32 -0.08
CA THR A 67 -11.21 1.41 1.39
C THR A 67 -11.75 0.11 1.98
N GLY A 68 -11.04 -0.45 2.93
CA GLY A 68 -11.46 -1.58 3.73
C GLY A 68 -11.82 -1.16 5.15
N THR A 69 -12.92 -1.69 5.67
CA THR A 69 -13.37 -1.51 7.05
C THR A 69 -13.73 -2.85 7.66
N GLY A 70 -13.67 -2.96 8.97
CA GLY A 70 -14.12 -4.13 9.71
C GLY A 70 -13.87 -4.01 11.20
N THR A 71 -14.55 -4.83 11.99
CA THR A 71 -14.40 -4.94 13.43
C THR A 71 -13.85 -6.32 13.80
N HIS A 72 -12.75 -6.37 14.53
CA HIS A 72 -12.06 -7.60 14.89
C HIS A 72 -12.75 -8.31 16.04
N ILE A 73 -13.91 -8.89 15.75
CA ILE A 73 -14.82 -9.59 16.70
C ILE A 73 -15.16 -11.00 16.29
N GLY A 74 -14.55 -11.51 15.21
CA GLY A 74 -14.79 -12.85 14.72
C GLY A 74 -14.27 -13.95 15.66
N ASP A 75 -14.66 -15.18 15.36
CA ASP A 75 -14.27 -16.38 16.11
C ASP A 75 -12.92 -16.95 15.66
N LYS A 76 -12.40 -16.50 14.52
CA LYS A 76 -11.08 -16.87 14.02
C LYS A 76 -10.06 -15.75 14.28
N PRO A 77 -8.82 -16.11 14.62
CA PRO A 77 -7.76 -15.11 14.74
C PRO A 77 -7.39 -14.52 13.36
N LEU A 78 -6.99 -13.26 13.33
CA LEU A 78 -6.35 -12.69 12.15
C LEU A 78 -4.96 -13.29 11.98
N SER A 79 -4.64 -13.79 10.79
CA SER A 79 -3.29 -14.20 10.44
C SER A 79 -2.38 -12.97 10.30
N THR A 80 -1.20 -12.99 10.90
CA THR A 80 -0.21 -11.91 10.79
C THR A 80 1.20 -12.49 10.63
N PRO A 81 2.17 -11.72 10.11
CA PRO A 81 3.57 -12.16 10.03
C PRO A 81 4.19 -12.56 11.38
N LYS A 82 3.60 -12.12 12.50
CA LYS A 82 4.04 -12.44 13.87
C LYS A 82 3.24 -13.56 14.53
N GLY A 83 2.36 -14.21 13.77
CA GLY A 83 1.48 -15.26 14.24
C GLY A 83 0.01 -14.82 14.36
N PRO A 84 -0.87 -15.73 14.79
CA PRO A 84 -2.31 -15.47 14.87
C PRO A 84 -2.63 -14.45 15.97
N LEU A 85 -3.44 -13.44 15.62
CA LEU A 85 -3.94 -12.42 16.52
C LEU A 85 -5.38 -12.71 16.91
N PRO A 86 -5.68 -13.02 18.19
CA PRO A 86 -7.05 -13.17 18.67
C PRO A 86 -7.87 -11.89 18.55
N ALA A 87 -9.20 -12.01 18.49
CA ALA A 87 -10.12 -10.88 18.41
C ALA A 87 -9.81 -9.80 19.45
N THR A 88 -9.65 -8.56 19.00
CA THR A 88 -9.30 -7.41 19.84
C THR A 88 -10.50 -6.56 20.22
N GLY A 89 -11.62 -6.70 19.51
CA GLY A 89 -12.80 -5.84 19.63
C GLY A 89 -12.68 -4.49 18.96
N ASN A 90 -11.51 -4.18 18.37
CA ASN A 90 -11.25 -2.89 17.72
C ASN A 90 -11.63 -2.93 16.23
N SER A 91 -11.95 -1.76 15.67
CA SER A 91 -12.25 -1.59 14.25
C SER A 91 -11.05 -0.97 13.53
N PHE A 92 -10.98 -1.19 12.23
CA PHE A 92 -10.01 -0.55 11.35
C PHE A 92 -10.67 0.14 10.17
N VAL A 93 -9.97 1.12 9.61
CA VAL A 93 -10.27 1.76 8.32
C VAL A 93 -8.96 1.93 7.57
N ILE A 94 -8.81 1.25 6.43
CA ILE A 94 -7.58 1.28 5.63
C ILE A 94 -7.86 1.63 4.18
N GLN A 95 -6.82 2.05 3.49
CA GLN A 95 -6.82 2.18 2.04
C GLN A 95 -5.98 1.07 1.42
N GLY A 96 -6.34 0.67 0.21
CA GLY A 96 -5.59 -0.30 -0.55
C GLY A 96 -5.68 -0.09 -2.05
N VAL A 97 -4.74 -0.71 -2.75
CA VAL A 97 -4.66 -0.80 -4.19
C VAL A 97 -4.59 -2.26 -4.58
N SER A 98 -5.45 -2.69 -5.48
CA SER A 98 -5.38 -4.00 -6.13
C SER A 98 -4.87 -3.85 -7.54
N TRP A 99 -3.82 -4.60 -7.86
CA TRP A 99 -3.24 -4.77 -9.19
C TRP A 99 -3.64 -6.15 -9.71
N ILE A 100 -4.72 -6.21 -10.49
CA ILE A 100 -5.39 -7.46 -10.86
C ILE A 100 -5.15 -7.76 -12.34
N ARG A 101 -4.60 -8.93 -12.64
CA ARG A 101 -4.47 -9.42 -14.01
C ARG A 101 -5.62 -10.34 -14.36
N ALA A 102 -6.09 -10.21 -15.60
CA ALA A 102 -7.07 -11.10 -16.20
C ALA A 102 -6.50 -11.77 -17.44
N ASP A 103 -6.94 -13.00 -17.70
CA ASP A 103 -6.73 -13.72 -18.94
C ASP A 103 -8.12 -13.97 -19.57
N GLY A 104 -8.46 -13.15 -20.55
CA GLY A 104 -9.82 -13.07 -21.05
C GLY A 104 -10.79 -12.60 -19.96
N VAL A 105 -11.69 -13.48 -19.54
CA VAL A 105 -12.71 -13.17 -18.52
C VAL A 105 -12.36 -13.67 -17.12
N LEU A 106 -11.28 -14.43 -16.97
CA LEU A 106 -10.86 -15.00 -15.69
C LEU A 106 -9.71 -14.21 -15.07
N LEU A 107 -9.81 -13.97 -13.77
CA LEU A 107 -8.72 -13.37 -12.98
C LEU A 107 -7.58 -14.37 -12.81
N ARG A 108 -6.36 -13.91 -13.00
CA ARG A 108 -5.15 -14.72 -12.95
C ARG A 108 -4.23 -14.36 -11.79
N GLU A 109 -4.12 -13.08 -11.48
CA GLU A 109 -3.29 -12.56 -10.40
C GLU A 109 -4.01 -11.39 -9.72
N ASN A 110 -3.88 -11.31 -8.41
CA ASN A 110 -4.19 -10.09 -7.66
C ASN A 110 -3.06 -9.82 -6.68
N LEU A 111 -2.33 -8.74 -6.92
CA LEU A 111 -1.44 -8.14 -5.93
C LEU A 111 -2.21 -7.05 -5.21
N ALA A 112 -2.67 -7.33 -4.01
CA ALA A 112 -3.23 -6.32 -3.13
C ALA A 112 -2.10 -5.67 -2.32
N ASN A 113 -2.03 -4.35 -2.33
CA ASN A 113 -1.24 -3.57 -1.40
C ASN A 113 -2.20 -2.79 -0.51
N GLU A 114 -2.07 -2.96 0.77
CA GLU A 114 -2.93 -2.32 1.77
C GLU A 114 -2.09 -1.69 2.87
N ASP A 115 -2.66 -0.74 3.58
CA ASP A 115 -2.03 -0.13 4.74
C ASP A 115 -2.07 -1.06 5.96
N THR A 116 -1.28 -2.14 5.88
CA THR A 116 -1.19 -3.17 6.93
C THR A 116 -0.70 -2.59 8.26
N LEU A 117 0.18 -1.57 8.22
CA LEU A 117 0.66 -0.93 9.44
C LEU A 117 -0.50 -0.26 10.18
N LYS A 118 -1.43 0.34 9.45
CA LYS A 118 -2.61 0.96 10.03
C LYS A 118 -3.59 -0.08 10.62
N ILE A 119 -3.76 -1.23 9.96
CA ILE A 119 -4.55 -2.34 10.57
C ILE A 119 -3.94 -2.69 11.93
N ILE A 120 -2.66 -2.97 12.00
CA ILE A 120 -1.96 -3.35 13.22
C ILE A 120 -2.08 -2.27 14.32
N HIS A 121 -1.99 -0.99 13.94
CA HIS A 121 -2.20 0.14 14.83
C HIS A 121 -3.64 0.21 15.33
N ASP A 122 -4.62 0.20 14.43
CA ASP A 122 -6.05 0.35 14.76
C ASP A 122 -6.55 -0.82 15.62
N LEU A 123 -6.02 -2.02 15.41
CA LEU A 123 -6.31 -3.19 16.25
C LEU A 123 -5.60 -3.15 17.62
N GLY A 124 -4.77 -2.14 17.90
CA GLY A 124 -4.08 -1.96 19.18
C GLY A 124 -2.90 -2.93 19.42
N VAL A 125 -2.40 -3.59 18.37
CA VAL A 125 -1.31 -4.59 18.47
C VAL A 125 0.05 -3.93 18.60
N LYS A 126 0.24 -2.78 17.95
CA LYS A 126 1.48 -2.03 17.95
C LYS A 126 1.18 -0.54 18.08
N ASP A 127 1.83 0.11 19.02
CA ASP A 127 1.77 1.56 19.12
C ASP A 127 2.64 2.19 18.02
N CYS A 128 1.97 2.67 16.96
CA CYS A 128 2.59 3.40 15.86
C CYS A 128 2.38 4.92 15.95
N THR A 129 1.83 5.43 17.03
CA THR A 129 1.51 6.86 17.23
C THR A 129 2.72 7.75 16.96
N LYS A 130 3.90 7.34 17.43
CA LYS A 130 5.13 8.12 17.25
C LYS A 130 5.57 8.22 15.79
N ILE A 131 5.48 7.13 15.03
CA ILE A 131 5.88 7.15 13.61
C ILE A 131 4.91 8.02 12.80
N TYR A 132 3.60 7.90 13.04
CA TYR A 132 2.60 8.74 12.40
C TYR A 132 2.76 10.22 12.77
N SER A 133 3.03 10.53 14.05
CA SER A 133 3.30 11.91 14.49
C SER A 133 4.54 12.50 13.82
N ASN A 134 5.62 11.72 13.70
CA ASN A 134 6.84 12.15 13.02
C ASN A 134 6.64 12.34 11.51
N ALA A 135 5.87 11.46 10.88
CA ALA A 135 5.52 11.58 9.46
C ALA A 135 4.66 12.84 9.22
N ALA A 136 3.65 13.09 10.05
CA ALA A 136 2.84 14.30 9.97
C ALA A 136 3.68 15.57 10.21
N ALA A 137 4.61 15.56 11.17
CA ALA A 137 5.51 16.68 11.41
C ALA A 137 6.42 16.98 10.21
N SER A 138 6.77 15.97 9.39
CA SER A 138 7.60 16.17 8.20
C SER A 138 6.91 17.01 7.12
N LEU A 139 5.57 17.03 7.09
CA LEU A 139 4.81 17.84 6.14
C LEU A 139 5.09 19.35 6.31
N ALA A 140 5.39 19.78 7.52
CA ALA A 140 5.62 21.19 7.85
C ALA A 140 7.11 21.59 7.83
N SER A 141 8.03 20.62 7.79
CA SER A 141 9.47 20.91 7.92
C SER A 141 10.09 21.27 6.57
N ALA A 142 10.24 22.56 6.30
CA ALA A 142 11.09 23.05 5.20
C ALA A 142 12.55 22.69 5.48
N ARG A 143 13.00 21.50 5.12
CA ARG A 143 14.40 21.11 5.16
C ARG A 143 14.99 21.25 3.76
N GLN A 144 15.99 22.11 3.61
CA GLN A 144 16.85 22.08 2.43
C GLN A 144 17.69 20.79 2.51
N PHE A 145 17.30 19.78 1.75
CA PHE A 145 18.15 18.62 1.56
C PHE A 145 19.10 18.85 0.38
N PRO A 146 20.38 18.43 0.49
CA PRO A 146 21.24 18.40 -0.68
C PRO A 146 20.52 17.51 -1.71
N THR A 147 20.36 18.04 -2.90
CA THR A 147 19.87 17.35 -4.10
C THR A 147 20.84 16.21 -4.46
N GLN A 148 20.81 15.11 -3.70
CA GLN A 148 21.26 13.86 -4.25
C GLN A 148 20.17 13.43 -5.22
N SER A 149 20.61 13.19 -6.45
CA SER A 149 19.77 12.85 -7.59
C SER A 149 18.77 11.75 -7.24
N THR A 150 17.64 12.15 -6.64
CA THR A 150 16.43 11.41 -6.88
C THR A 150 16.34 11.36 -8.39
N GLN A 151 16.38 10.17 -8.98
CA GLN A 151 15.98 10.05 -10.37
C GLN A 151 14.66 10.81 -10.46
N LYS A 152 14.73 12.03 -10.98
CA LYS A 152 13.56 12.72 -11.49
C LYS A 152 12.99 11.70 -12.45
N THR A 153 11.96 10.98 -12.03
CA THR A 153 11.07 10.37 -12.99
C THR A 153 10.70 11.53 -13.89
N THR A 154 11.29 11.53 -15.06
CA THR A 154 11.33 12.62 -16.01
C THR A 154 9.96 12.78 -16.66
N SER A 155 9.04 13.27 -15.88
CA SER A 155 7.98 14.14 -16.37
C SER A 155 8.02 15.34 -15.43
N GLN A 156 8.20 16.50 -16.01
CA GLN A 156 7.96 17.77 -15.34
C GLN A 156 6.45 17.79 -14.98
N ASN A 157 6.07 17.01 -13.99
CA ASN A 157 4.71 17.03 -13.48
C ASN A 157 4.57 18.32 -12.71
N GLN A 158 4.05 19.33 -13.38
CA GLN A 158 3.55 20.50 -12.73
C GLN A 158 2.41 20.03 -11.84
N PHE A 159 2.46 20.35 -10.56
CA PHE A 159 1.41 20.02 -9.63
C PHE A 159 0.20 20.93 -9.84
N ALA A 160 -0.99 20.40 -9.73
CA ALA A 160 -2.22 21.20 -9.74
C ALA A 160 -2.36 21.99 -8.43
N THR A 161 -3.08 23.10 -8.46
CA THR A 161 -3.30 23.96 -7.27
C THR A 161 -4.07 23.25 -6.15
N ASN A 162 -4.85 22.22 -6.50
CA ASN A 162 -5.61 21.35 -5.60
C ASN A 162 -4.94 19.98 -5.38
N PHE A 163 -3.62 19.91 -5.60
CA PHE A 163 -2.84 18.67 -5.45
C PHE A 163 -2.99 18.06 -4.07
N LYS A 164 -3.17 16.75 -4.03
CA LYS A 164 -3.25 15.94 -2.81
C LYS A 164 -2.44 14.66 -2.94
N PHE A 165 -1.98 14.13 -1.82
CA PHE A 165 -1.33 12.84 -1.81
C PHE A 165 -1.68 12.00 -0.57
N ASN A 166 -1.78 10.70 -0.80
CA ASN A 166 -1.96 9.70 0.25
C ASN A 166 -0.70 8.86 0.39
N HIS A 167 -0.32 8.59 1.62
CA HIS A 167 0.78 7.69 1.93
C HIS A 167 0.46 6.89 3.20
N PRO A 168 0.81 5.59 3.27
CA PRO A 168 0.50 4.74 4.43
C PRO A 168 1.05 5.22 5.78
N LEU A 169 2.06 6.10 5.79
CA LEU A 169 2.57 6.77 7.00
C LEU A 169 1.76 8.00 7.42
N LEU A 170 0.77 8.40 6.66
CA LEU A 170 -0.04 9.59 6.94
C LEU A 170 -1.48 9.18 7.28
N LEU A 171 -1.97 9.56 8.45
CA LEU A 171 -3.37 9.34 8.84
C LEU A 171 -4.36 10.22 8.05
N ASN A 172 -3.88 11.33 7.49
CA ASN A 172 -4.66 12.24 6.66
C ASN A 172 -3.89 12.54 5.36
N GLU A 173 -4.61 12.91 4.31
CA GLU A 173 -4.00 13.34 3.05
C GLU A 173 -3.09 14.56 3.25
N GLY A 174 -1.97 14.58 2.52
CA GLY A 174 -1.20 15.81 2.30
C GLY A 174 -1.89 16.64 1.20
N GLU A 175 -1.88 17.96 1.34
CA GLU A 175 -2.74 18.86 0.57
C GLU A 175 -1.96 19.80 -0.36
N THR A 176 -0.62 19.77 -0.33
CA THR A 176 0.19 20.69 -1.14
C THR A 176 1.45 20.03 -1.66
N GLU A 177 1.97 20.56 -2.79
CA GLU A 177 3.26 20.20 -3.35
C GLU A 177 4.38 20.32 -2.31
N SER A 178 4.43 21.43 -1.56
CA SER A 178 5.46 21.63 -0.53
C SER A 178 5.40 20.58 0.59
N GLN A 179 4.21 20.18 1.03
CA GLN A 179 4.05 19.08 1.98
C GLN A 179 4.55 17.75 1.39
N TYR A 180 4.23 17.48 0.13
CA TYR A 180 4.71 16.30 -0.58
C TYR A 180 6.24 16.28 -0.66
N GLU A 181 6.86 17.38 -1.11
CA GLU A 181 8.30 17.47 -1.21
C GLU A 181 9.00 17.29 0.15
N ASN A 182 8.51 17.93 1.19
CA ASN A 182 9.04 17.81 2.55
C ASN A 182 8.95 16.39 3.09
N PHE A 183 7.79 15.77 2.89
CA PHE A 183 7.55 14.38 3.29
C PHE A 183 8.50 13.42 2.56
N MET A 184 8.55 13.50 1.23
CA MET A 184 9.39 12.63 0.41
C MET A 184 10.89 12.85 0.68
N ALA A 185 11.30 14.10 0.90
CA ALA A 185 12.67 14.40 1.30
C ALA A 185 13.02 13.76 2.65
N THR A 186 12.11 13.79 3.63
CA THR A 186 12.32 13.13 4.92
C THR A 186 12.36 11.60 4.77
N TYR A 187 11.48 11.04 3.95
CA TYR A 187 11.46 9.60 3.64
C TYR A 187 12.80 9.16 3.06
N TRP A 188 13.23 9.78 1.98
CA TRP A 188 14.45 9.39 1.26
C TRP A 188 15.74 9.67 2.04
N ASN A 189 15.74 10.66 2.94
CA ASN A 189 16.93 10.98 3.76
C ASN A 189 17.35 9.83 4.68
N ALA A 190 16.47 8.90 4.98
CA ALA A 190 16.79 7.73 5.81
C ALA A 190 17.74 6.74 5.12
N PHE A 191 17.88 6.83 3.79
CA PHE A 191 18.50 5.80 2.96
C PHE A 191 19.68 6.30 2.14
N GLU A 192 20.63 5.40 1.88
CA GLU A 192 21.72 5.57 0.91
C GLU A 192 21.77 4.35 -0.03
N ASN A 193 22.57 4.45 -1.09
CA ASN A 193 22.71 3.38 -2.10
C ASN A 193 21.37 2.86 -2.61
N VAL A 194 20.48 3.80 -2.93
CA VAL A 194 19.10 3.52 -3.35
C VAL A 194 19.07 2.95 -4.76
N GLU A 195 18.48 1.77 -4.90
CA GLU A 195 18.16 1.12 -6.15
C GLU A 195 16.65 0.98 -6.27
N MET A 196 16.03 1.76 -7.13
CA MET A 196 14.60 1.73 -7.40
C MET A 196 14.35 1.29 -8.84
N ASN A 197 13.58 0.20 -9.00
CA ASN A 197 13.24 -0.34 -10.29
C ASN A 197 11.73 -0.32 -10.50
N ILE A 198 11.27 0.30 -11.59
CA ILE A 198 9.89 0.15 -12.05
C ILE A 198 9.78 -1.19 -12.73
N THR A 199 9.06 -2.12 -12.12
CA THR A 199 8.86 -3.48 -12.64
C THR A 199 7.72 -3.53 -13.65
N GLU A 200 6.77 -2.61 -13.53
CA GLU A 200 5.67 -2.46 -14.46
C GLU A 200 5.11 -1.05 -14.43
N SER A 201 4.66 -0.56 -15.59
CA SER A 201 3.96 0.71 -15.71
C SER A 201 2.75 0.58 -16.61
N LYS A 202 1.66 1.24 -16.25
CA LYS A 202 0.43 1.34 -17.04
C LYS A 202 0.00 2.79 -17.12
N ARG A 203 -0.52 3.18 -18.30
CA ARG A 203 -1.03 4.52 -18.52
C ARG A 203 -2.32 4.46 -19.32
N GLU A 204 -3.35 5.15 -18.84
CA GLU A 204 -4.61 5.35 -19.55
C GLU A 204 -5.18 6.73 -19.22
N GLY A 205 -5.38 7.53 -20.26
CA GLY A 205 -5.87 8.89 -20.10
C GLY A 205 -5.03 9.71 -19.14
N VAL A 206 -5.60 10.10 -18.02
CA VAL A 206 -4.96 10.92 -16.98
C VAL A 206 -4.29 10.09 -15.88
N VAL A 207 -4.41 8.78 -15.93
CA VAL A 207 -3.89 7.87 -14.89
C VAL A 207 -2.58 7.25 -15.32
N ASN A 208 -1.59 7.29 -14.42
CA ASN A 208 -0.32 6.58 -14.55
C ASN A 208 -0.11 5.74 -13.30
N ALA A 209 0.06 4.44 -13.46
CA ALA A 209 0.28 3.50 -12.37
C ALA A 209 1.64 2.80 -12.53
N TYR A 210 2.34 2.64 -11.43
CA TYR A 210 3.68 2.05 -11.40
C TYR A 210 3.73 1.01 -10.30
N ARG A 211 4.20 -0.19 -10.64
CA ARG A 211 4.66 -1.20 -9.69
C ARG A 211 6.17 -1.11 -9.62
N TRP A 212 6.73 -1.07 -8.42
CA TRP A 212 8.15 -0.84 -8.22
C TRP A 212 8.73 -1.70 -7.11
N THR A 213 10.04 -1.93 -7.17
CA THR A 213 10.84 -2.49 -6.09
C THR A 213 11.90 -1.49 -5.68
N PHE A 214 12.29 -1.54 -4.43
CA PHE A 214 13.23 -0.64 -3.80
C PHE A 214 14.21 -1.44 -2.94
N GLU A 215 15.51 -1.15 -3.08
CA GLU A 215 16.55 -1.65 -2.19
C GLU A 215 17.44 -0.48 -1.77
N ALA A 216 17.81 -0.40 -0.49
CA ALA A 216 18.65 0.67 0.03
C ALA A 216 19.29 0.30 1.36
N ASP A 217 20.32 1.06 1.74
CA ASP A 217 20.93 0.99 3.06
C ASP A 217 20.24 1.98 4.01
N HIS A 218 19.70 1.49 5.13
CA HIS A 218 19.03 2.31 6.14
C HIS A 218 20.07 2.96 7.05
N VAL A 219 20.51 4.17 6.74
CA VAL A 219 21.67 4.84 7.35
C VAL A 219 21.33 6.00 8.29
N ARG A 220 20.08 6.52 8.26
CA ARG A 220 19.59 7.57 9.16
C ARG A 220 18.22 7.21 9.69
N ALA A 221 17.75 7.95 10.70
CA ALA A 221 16.44 7.68 11.28
C ALA A 221 15.29 7.79 10.26
N PHE A 222 14.46 6.75 10.20
CA PHE A 222 13.25 6.68 9.39
C PHE A 222 12.03 6.99 10.28
N PHE A 223 11.49 8.18 10.20
CA PHE A 223 10.36 8.65 11.02
C PHE A 223 10.44 8.26 12.51
N GLY A 224 11.64 8.35 13.07
CA GLY A 224 11.92 8.05 14.48
C GLY A 224 12.41 6.64 14.77
N ILE A 225 12.47 5.75 13.78
CA ILE A 225 13.19 4.48 13.88
C ILE A 225 14.67 4.77 13.66
N PRO A 226 15.55 4.44 14.63
CA PRO A 226 17.00 4.68 14.50
C PRO A 226 17.59 3.94 13.30
N ALA A 227 18.69 4.49 12.74
CA ALA A 227 19.45 3.82 11.69
C ALA A 227 19.88 2.41 12.12
N THR A 228 19.68 1.44 11.24
CA THR A 228 20.03 0.03 11.49
C THR A 228 21.28 -0.40 10.73
N HIS A 229 21.71 0.39 9.74
CA HIS A 229 22.81 0.09 8.82
C HIS A 229 22.63 -1.23 8.06
N LYS A 230 21.38 -1.64 7.86
CA LYS A 230 21.01 -2.83 7.09
C LYS A 230 20.63 -2.48 5.67
N ARG A 231 20.89 -3.39 4.76
CA ARG A 231 20.29 -3.39 3.42
C ARG A 231 18.86 -3.85 3.56
N ILE A 232 17.93 -3.02 3.15
CA ILE A 232 16.51 -3.30 3.19
C ILE A 232 15.95 -3.47 1.78
N ARG A 233 14.86 -4.22 1.66
CA ARG A 233 14.14 -4.43 0.42
C ARG A 233 12.66 -4.13 0.62
N HIS A 234 12.08 -3.49 -0.40
CA HIS A 234 10.71 -3.02 -0.31
C HIS A 234 10.05 -2.99 -1.69
N GLN A 235 8.74 -2.97 -1.73
CA GLN A 235 7.97 -2.88 -2.97
C GLN A 235 6.67 -2.12 -2.74
N GLY A 236 6.13 -1.58 -3.82
CA GLY A 236 4.86 -0.88 -3.75
C GLY A 236 4.24 -0.62 -5.12
N VAL A 237 3.09 0.02 -5.06
CA VAL A 237 2.36 0.56 -6.19
C VAL A 237 2.15 2.05 -5.97
N THR A 238 2.39 2.85 -6.98
CA THR A 238 2.09 4.29 -6.96
C THR A 238 1.13 4.60 -8.10
N VAL A 239 0.06 5.31 -7.80
CA VAL A 239 -0.93 5.74 -8.79
C VAL A 239 -0.97 7.25 -8.83
N TRP A 240 -0.65 7.83 -9.98
CA TRP A 240 -0.75 9.25 -10.26
C TRP A 240 -2.00 9.52 -11.08
N ILE A 241 -2.78 10.50 -10.64
CA ILE A 241 -3.93 11.02 -11.37
C ILE A 241 -3.60 12.46 -11.74
N ASN A 242 -3.58 12.74 -13.03
CA ASN A 242 -3.36 14.08 -13.57
C ASN A 242 -4.71 14.73 -13.90
N ASN A 243 -4.74 16.04 -13.98
CA ASN A 243 -5.84 16.76 -14.58
C ASN A 243 -5.76 16.72 -16.13
N SER A 244 -6.74 17.31 -16.79
CA SER A 244 -6.79 17.38 -18.26
C SER A 244 -5.66 18.20 -18.91
N GLN A 245 -4.92 18.98 -18.11
CA GLN A 245 -3.78 19.78 -18.53
C GLN A 245 -2.45 19.03 -18.33
N GLY A 246 -2.50 17.80 -17.78
CA GLY A 246 -1.31 16.98 -17.50
C GLY A 246 -0.64 17.25 -16.17
N SER A 247 -1.17 18.17 -15.34
CA SER A 247 -0.64 18.44 -13.99
C SER A 247 -1.12 17.37 -13.01
N ALA A 248 -0.25 16.97 -12.09
CA ALA A 248 -0.58 15.99 -11.06
C ALA A 248 -1.62 16.59 -10.10
N GLU A 249 -2.76 15.95 -10.00
CA GLU A 249 -3.86 16.34 -9.11
C GLU A 249 -3.90 15.47 -7.86
N LYS A 250 -3.60 14.18 -8.00
CA LYS A 250 -3.56 13.28 -6.86
C LYS A 250 -2.51 12.17 -7.05
N VAL A 251 -1.88 11.78 -5.95
CA VAL A 251 -1.02 10.60 -5.92
C VAL A 251 -1.38 9.71 -4.74
N TYR A 252 -1.44 8.42 -5.01
CA TYR A 252 -1.62 7.37 -4.02
C TYR A 252 -0.35 6.53 -3.94
N PHE A 253 0.27 6.49 -2.77
CA PHE A 253 1.30 5.53 -2.46
C PHE A 253 0.68 4.35 -1.73
N ASN A 254 1.03 3.16 -2.14
CA ASN A 254 0.66 1.93 -1.47
C ASN A 254 1.89 1.03 -1.40
N GLU A 255 2.37 0.82 -0.20
CA GLU A 255 3.60 0.10 0.05
C GLU A 255 3.50 -0.78 1.30
N ASN A 256 4.27 -1.86 1.33
CA ASN A 256 4.23 -2.82 2.43
C ASN A 256 5.09 -2.36 3.61
N LEU A 257 4.60 -1.37 4.36
CA LEU A 257 5.33 -0.79 5.50
C LEU A 257 5.60 -1.77 6.64
N ILE A 258 4.74 -2.75 6.86
CA ILE A 258 4.95 -3.73 7.94
C ILE A 258 6.20 -4.58 7.66
N VAL A 259 6.44 -4.94 6.39
CA VAL A 259 7.64 -5.66 5.97
C VAL A 259 8.86 -4.76 6.04
N LEU A 260 8.76 -3.51 5.59
CA LEU A 260 9.84 -2.54 5.67
C LEU A 260 10.27 -2.33 7.12
N MET A 261 9.33 -2.05 8.02
CA MET A 261 9.62 -1.85 9.45
C MET A 261 10.14 -3.11 10.13
N GLY A 262 9.62 -4.29 9.77
CA GLY A 262 10.11 -5.56 10.28
C GLY A 262 11.60 -5.79 10.00
N GLN A 263 12.09 -5.37 8.83
CA GLN A 263 13.52 -5.42 8.50
C GLN A 263 14.36 -4.42 9.31
N MET A 264 13.78 -3.30 9.71
CA MET A 264 14.46 -2.29 10.54
C MET A 264 14.46 -2.68 12.04
N GLU A 265 13.47 -3.45 12.50
CA GLU A 265 13.35 -3.85 13.92
C GLU A 265 14.08 -5.14 14.26
N SER A 266 14.37 -6.00 13.27
CA SER A 266 15.10 -7.27 13.43
C SER A 266 16.60 -7.03 13.53
#